data_0b09e56cb875903fdb9e8f0db69d73fa
#
_entry.id   0b09e56cb875903fdb9e8f0db69d73fa
#
_cell.length_a   1.000
_cell.length_b   1.000
_cell.length_c   1.000
_cell.angle_alpha   90.00
_cell.angle_beta   90.00
_cell.angle_gamma   90.00
#
_symmetry.space_group_name_H-M   'P 1'
#
loop_
_entity.id
_entity.type
_entity.pdbx_description
1 polymer ?
#
loop_
_entity_poly.entity_id
_entity_poly.type
_entity_poly.pdbx_seq_one_letter_code
_entity_poly.pdbx_strand_id
1 'polypeptide(L)'
;MVNDLLDKGHDITIATRGRTPDNFGGRVERITFERTDPASVREALAGKHFDVIIDKIAYCSNDIRMLMDAADFDRYIYMSSTAVYDPKHVDTKEDEFDGMKGDLVWCNRQDFPYDVIKRHAEYALWQKYSDRNFTAVRYPFVIGRDDYTKRLLFYVEHAVKKIPMYIDNIDAQMGFIRSDEAGKFMSFLVDNELRGAVNGSSKGTISMHEVLDYVEKKTGCRALLADDGDNAPYNGETEYSINTDKAEALGFEFTTLKDWIYELIDYYIGLVRE
;
A
#
# COMPACT_ATOMS: atom_id res chain seq x y z
N MET A 1 -6.33 -9.84 -5.30
CA MET A 1 -7.17 -8.88 -6.05
C MET A 1 -7.61 -9.42 -7.41
N VAL A 2 -6.74 -9.52 -8.48
CA VAL A 2 -7.19 -9.94 -9.83
C VAL A 2 -7.89 -11.29 -9.81
N ASN A 3 -7.33 -12.32 -9.16
CA ASN A 3 -8.01 -13.61 -9.03
C ASN A 3 -9.37 -13.50 -8.32
N ASP A 4 -9.46 -12.74 -7.23
CA ASP A 4 -10.70 -12.49 -6.51
C ASP A 4 -11.79 -11.89 -7.41
N LEU A 5 -11.42 -10.89 -8.24
CA LEU A 5 -12.35 -10.25 -9.17
C LEU A 5 -12.78 -11.21 -10.29
N LEU A 6 -11.84 -12.00 -10.83
CA LEU A 6 -12.15 -13.04 -11.81
C LEU A 6 -13.09 -14.11 -11.23
N ASP A 7 -12.87 -14.54 -9.99
CA ASP A 7 -13.69 -15.53 -9.30
C ASP A 7 -15.12 -15.02 -9.03
N LYS A 8 -15.28 -13.68 -8.92
CA LYS A 8 -16.58 -12.99 -8.82
C LYS A 8 -17.25 -12.76 -10.18
N GLY A 9 -16.57 -13.06 -11.29
CA GLY A 9 -17.11 -12.94 -12.64
C GLY A 9 -16.94 -11.57 -13.29
N HIS A 10 -16.02 -10.72 -12.79
CA HIS A 10 -15.70 -9.45 -13.43
C HIS A 10 -14.81 -9.65 -14.68
N ASP A 11 -15.06 -8.84 -15.68
CA ASP A 11 -14.20 -8.68 -16.85
C ASP A 11 -13.01 -7.78 -16.49
N ILE A 12 -11.79 -8.30 -16.59
CA ILE A 12 -10.58 -7.62 -16.10
C ILE A 12 -9.69 -7.19 -17.26
N THR A 13 -9.36 -5.91 -17.27
CA THR A 13 -8.28 -5.36 -18.11
C THR A 13 -7.10 -4.96 -17.24
N ILE A 14 -5.93 -5.53 -17.50
CA ILE A 14 -4.67 -5.17 -16.83
C ILE A 14 -3.93 -4.15 -17.68
N ALA A 15 -3.65 -2.98 -17.08
CA ALA A 15 -2.88 -1.93 -17.70
C ALA A 15 -1.45 -1.88 -17.11
N THR A 16 -0.44 -2.14 -17.93
CA THR A 16 0.97 -2.18 -17.53
C THR A 16 1.89 -1.68 -18.64
N ARG A 17 3.20 -1.66 -18.38
CA ARG A 17 4.23 -1.42 -19.40
C ARG A 17 4.57 -2.65 -20.24
N GLY A 18 3.94 -3.80 -19.98
CA GLY A 18 4.19 -5.05 -20.69
C GLY A 18 5.57 -5.71 -20.44
N ARG A 19 6.31 -5.25 -19.41
CA ARG A 19 7.69 -5.72 -19.15
C ARG A 19 7.75 -6.98 -18.28
N THR A 20 6.75 -7.20 -17.45
CA THR A 20 6.69 -8.34 -16.53
C THR A 20 5.54 -9.24 -16.94
N PRO A 21 5.78 -10.53 -17.19
CA PRO A 21 4.70 -11.48 -17.47
C PRO A 21 3.81 -11.66 -16.24
N ASP A 22 2.56 -11.97 -16.47
CA ASP A 22 1.59 -12.38 -15.46
C ASP A 22 1.13 -13.83 -15.70
N ASN A 23 0.40 -14.39 -14.73
CA ASN A 23 -0.06 -15.79 -14.77
C ASN A 23 -1.56 -15.92 -15.07
N PHE A 24 -2.21 -14.87 -15.60
CA PHE A 24 -3.66 -14.87 -15.82
C PHE A 24 -4.07 -15.50 -17.17
N GLY A 25 -3.13 -15.68 -18.10
CA GLY A 25 -3.41 -16.26 -19.42
C GLY A 25 -4.44 -15.44 -20.20
N GLY A 26 -5.40 -16.13 -20.81
CA GLY A 26 -6.51 -15.51 -21.56
C GLY A 26 -7.68 -15.04 -20.69
N ARG A 27 -7.58 -15.11 -19.34
CA ARG A 27 -8.66 -14.69 -18.45
C ARG A 27 -8.79 -13.17 -18.26
N VAL A 28 -7.80 -12.41 -18.76
CA VAL A 28 -7.76 -10.94 -18.66
C VAL A 28 -7.40 -10.32 -20.00
N GLU A 29 -7.95 -9.14 -20.27
CA GLU A 29 -7.46 -8.27 -21.32
C GLU A 29 -6.21 -7.52 -20.86
N ARG A 30 -5.40 -7.02 -21.81
CA ARG A 30 -4.18 -6.28 -21.51
C ARG A 30 -4.06 -5.03 -22.36
N ILE A 31 -3.76 -3.91 -21.68
CA ILE A 31 -3.42 -2.64 -22.31
C ILE A 31 -1.98 -2.30 -21.92
N THR A 32 -1.19 -1.92 -22.90
CA THR A 32 0.20 -1.52 -22.67
C THR A 32 0.38 -0.03 -22.95
N PHE A 33 0.85 0.70 -21.94
CA PHE A 33 1.22 2.11 -22.09
C PHE A 33 2.30 2.54 -21.08
N GLU A 34 2.99 3.64 -21.39
CA GLU A 34 3.87 4.32 -20.44
C GLU A 34 3.06 5.37 -19.69
N ARG A 35 2.86 5.14 -18.38
CA ARG A 35 2.02 5.98 -17.52
C ARG A 35 2.47 7.44 -17.48
N THR A 36 3.77 7.68 -17.60
CA THR A 36 4.36 9.03 -17.53
C THR A 36 4.32 9.79 -18.85
N ASP A 37 3.81 9.17 -19.92
CA ASP A 37 3.62 9.78 -21.23
C ASP A 37 2.11 10.03 -21.48
N PRO A 38 1.66 11.31 -21.48
CA PRO A 38 0.26 11.65 -21.70
C PRO A 38 -0.30 11.20 -23.06
N ALA A 39 0.53 11.13 -24.10
CA ALA A 39 0.10 10.67 -25.40
C ALA A 39 -0.17 9.17 -25.41
N SER A 40 0.77 8.40 -24.82
CA SER A 40 0.65 6.95 -24.67
C SER A 40 -0.60 6.56 -23.85
N VAL A 41 -0.89 7.29 -22.76
CA VAL A 41 -2.07 7.03 -21.94
C VAL A 41 -3.36 7.31 -22.71
N ARG A 42 -3.46 8.47 -23.37
CA ARG A 42 -4.66 8.83 -24.17
C ARG A 42 -4.91 7.86 -25.30
N GLU A 43 -3.88 7.47 -26.04
CA GLU A 43 -4.00 6.54 -27.16
C GLU A 43 -4.47 5.15 -26.68
N ALA A 44 -3.87 4.63 -25.60
CA ALA A 44 -4.18 3.32 -25.08
C ALA A 44 -5.60 3.20 -24.50
N LEU A 45 -6.15 4.30 -23.96
CA LEU A 45 -7.47 4.34 -23.33
C LEU A 45 -8.56 4.90 -24.24
N ALA A 46 -8.23 5.38 -25.44
CA ALA A 46 -9.19 6.01 -26.37
C ALA A 46 -10.35 5.06 -26.70
N GLY A 47 -11.58 5.55 -26.53
CA GLY A 47 -12.80 4.81 -26.86
C GLY A 47 -13.10 3.63 -25.93
N LYS A 48 -12.41 3.52 -24.81
CA LYS A 48 -12.67 2.50 -23.78
C LYS A 48 -13.36 3.14 -22.60
N HIS A 49 -14.37 2.44 -22.08
CA HIS A 49 -15.05 2.78 -20.83
C HIS A 49 -14.80 1.67 -19.79
N PHE A 50 -14.67 2.04 -18.53
CA PHE A 50 -14.47 1.12 -17.42
C PHE A 50 -15.46 1.44 -16.29
N ASP A 51 -16.19 0.44 -15.79
CA ASP A 51 -17.02 0.63 -14.60
C ASP A 51 -16.17 1.06 -13.40
N VAL A 52 -15.01 0.43 -13.22
CA VAL A 52 -14.08 0.74 -12.11
C VAL A 52 -12.62 0.71 -12.58
N ILE A 53 -11.87 1.75 -12.28
CA ILE A 53 -10.41 1.75 -12.40
C ILE A 53 -9.80 1.61 -11.01
N ILE A 54 -8.93 0.61 -10.84
CA ILE A 54 -8.11 0.44 -9.63
C ILE A 54 -6.67 0.89 -9.93
N ASP A 55 -6.25 1.98 -9.33
CA ASP A 55 -4.91 2.54 -9.52
C ASP A 55 -4.00 2.29 -8.31
N LYS A 56 -3.12 1.31 -8.44
CA LYS A 56 -2.15 0.94 -7.39
C LYS A 56 -0.81 1.65 -7.51
N ILE A 57 -0.57 2.38 -8.60
CA ILE A 57 0.75 2.93 -8.92
C ILE A 57 0.77 4.45 -9.11
N ALA A 58 -0.31 5.15 -8.77
CA ALA A 58 -0.26 6.60 -8.65
C ALA A 58 0.46 7.01 -7.35
N TYR A 59 1.48 7.85 -7.48
CA TYR A 59 2.27 8.34 -6.35
C TYR A 59 2.06 9.82 -6.09
N CYS A 60 1.85 10.61 -7.14
CA CYS A 60 1.85 12.06 -7.10
C CYS A 60 0.64 12.66 -7.83
N SER A 61 0.46 13.97 -7.71
CA SER A 61 -0.67 14.67 -8.33
C SER A 61 -0.68 14.57 -9.86
N ASN A 62 0.49 14.56 -10.52
CA ASN A 62 0.55 14.36 -11.97
C ASN A 62 0.15 12.93 -12.38
N ASP A 63 0.45 11.91 -11.57
CA ASP A 63 -0.03 10.55 -11.82
C ASP A 63 -1.57 10.48 -11.80
N ILE A 64 -2.20 11.17 -10.85
CA ILE A 64 -3.67 11.27 -10.75
C ILE A 64 -4.22 11.99 -11.98
N ARG A 65 -3.71 13.19 -12.28
CA ARG A 65 -4.17 13.99 -13.42
C ARG A 65 -4.11 13.22 -14.74
N MET A 66 -3.01 12.50 -14.96
CA MET A 66 -2.78 11.76 -16.19
C MET A 66 -3.91 10.77 -16.50
N LEU A 67 -4.39 10.05 -15.49
CA LEU A 67 -5.43 9.05 -15.68
C LEU A 67 -6.82 9.68 -15.65
N MET A 68 -7.06 10.63 -14.73
CA MET A 68 -8.33 11.32 -14.59
C MET A 68 -8.74 12.09 -15.84
N ASP A 69 -7.77 12.68 -16.57
CA ASP A 69 -8.03 13.47 -17.80
C ASP A 69 -8.14 12.60 -19.05
N ALA A 70 -7.62 11.37 -19.04
CA ALA A 70 -7.53 10.53 -20.22
C ALA A 70 -8.52 9.36 -20.23
N ALA A 71 -8.98 8.89 -19.09
CA ALA A 71 -9.81 7.70 -18.99
C ALA A 71 -11.30 8.05 -18.85
N ASP A 72 -12.14 7.23 -19.47
CA ASP A 72 -13.59 7.22 -19.25
C ASP A 72 -13.95 6.09 -18.30
N PHE A 73 -14.56 6.43 -17.15
CA PHE A 73 -14.90 5.47 -16.09
C PHE A 73 -16.00 6.01 -15.17
N ASP A 74 -16.69 5.10 -14.50
CA ASP A 74 -17.71 5.44 -13.50
C ASP A 74 -17.10 5.68 -12.11
N ARG A 75 -16.12 4.83 -11.72
CA ARG A 75 -15.49 4.88 -10.38
C ARG A 75 -13.98 4.70 -10.43
N TYR A 76 -13.30 5.36 -9.50
CA TYR A 76 -11.84 5.30 -9.37
C TYR A 76 -11.43 4.90 -7.95
N ILE A 77 -10.71 3.79 -7.81
CA ILE A 77 -10.16 3.33 -6.54
C ILE A 77 -8.65 3.56 -6.55
N TYR A 78 -8.20 4.46 -5.71
CA TYR A 78 -6.81 4.88 -5.60
C TYR A 78 -6.13 4.24 -4.40
N MET A 79 -4.99 3.59 -4.60
CA MET A 79 -4.14 3.11 -3.52
C MET A 79 -3.31 4.25 -2.94
N SER A 80 -3.84 4.86 -1.88
CA SER A 80 -3.16 5.89 -1.10
C SER A 80 -2.25 5.25 -0.03
N SER A 81 -1.89 6.00 1.00
CA SER A 81 -1.00 5.57 2.07
C SER A 81 -1.29 6.31 3.36
N THR A 82 -0.99 5.70 4.51
CA THR A 82 -0.96 6.38 5.82
C THR A 82 0.08 7.50 5.89
N ALA A 83 0.99 7.58 4.91
CA ALA A 83 1.95 8.69 4.80
C ALA A 83 1.29 10.06 4.60
N VAL A 84 -0.01 10.12 4.26
CA VAL A 84 -0.74 11.40 4.17
C VAL A 84 -0.99 12.01 5.54
N TYR A 85 -1.08 11.20 6.59
CA TYR A 85 -1.31 11.68 7.96
C TYR A 85 -0.06 12.31 8.55
N ASP A 86 -0.22 13.45 9.22
CA ASP A 86 0.86 14.15 9.90
C ASP A 86 0.28 15.05 11.03
N PRO A 87 0.50 14.69 12.31
CA PRO A 87 1.17 13.46 12.78
C PRO A 87 0.32 12.19 12.64
N LYS A 88 0.98 11.05 12.57
CA LYS A 88 0.37 9.73 12.77
C LYS A 88 0.38 9.39 14.27
N HIS A 89 -0.66 8.69 14.72
CA HIS A 89 -0.73 8.14 16.09
C HIS A 89 -1.52 6.84 16.12
N VAL A 90 -1.63 6.20 17.28
CA VAL A 90 -2.45 5.00 17.43
C VAL A 90 -3.91 5.32 17.16
N ASP A 91 -4.57 4.50 16.32
CA ASP A 91 -5.97 4.63 15.94
C ASP A 91 -6.29 5.91 15.11
N THR A 92 -5.36 6.35 14.25
CA THR A 92 -5.54 7.49 13.33
C THR A 92 -6.74 7.27 12.39
N LYS A 93 -7.65 8.25 12.33
CA LYS A 93 -8.90 8.19 11.54
C LYS A 93 -8.80 8.90 10.22
N GLU A 94 -9.73 8.59 9.30
CA GLU A 94 -9.75 9.16 7.96
C GLU A 94 -9.92 10.68 7.92
N ASP A 95 -10.67 11.26 8.86
CA ASP A 95 -10.96 12.69 8.95
C ASP A 95 -9.78 13.53 9.50
N GLU A 96 -8.73 12.88 9.99
CA GLU A 96 -7.50 13.55 10.42
C GLU A 96 -6.62 14.03 9.26
N PHE A 97 -6.91 13.61 8.04
CA PHE A 97 -6.35 14.24 6.84
C PHE A 97 -7.48 14.65 5.89
N ASP A 98 -7.65 15.96 5.74
CA ASP A 98 -8.64 16.59 4.86
C ASP A 98 -7.98 17.05 3.55
N GLY A 99 -8.22 16.30 2.48
CA GLY A 99 -7.69 16.64 1.14
C GLY A 99 -8.23 17.95 0.54
N MET A 100 -9.25 18.56 1.14
CA MET A 100 -9.73 19.89 0.76
C MET A 100 -8.90 21.02 1.37
N LYS A 101 -8.14 20.72 2.47
CA LYS A 101 -7.36 21.68 3.21
C LYS A 101 -5.89 21.61 2.83
N GLY A 102 -5.32 22.32 2.11
CA GLY A 102 -3.90 22.31 1.75
C GLY A 102 -3.71 22.80 0.33
N ASP A 103 -2.50 23.20 0.02
CA ASP A 103 -2.19 23.76 -1.28
C ASP A 103 -1.80 22.66 -2.26
N LEU A 104 -2.63 22.42 -3.27
CA LEU A 104 -2.30 21.47 -4.33
C LEU A 104 -1.13 21.99 -5.16
N VAL A 105 -0.08 21.19 -5.25
CA VAL A 105 1.01 21.35 -6.22
C VAL A 105 0.98 20.19 -7.21
N TRP A 106 1.03 20.51 -8.50
CA TRP A 106 1.20 19.51 -9.53
C TRP A 106 2.68 19.08 -9.60
N CYS A 107 2.97 17.89 -9.10
CA CYS A 107 4.33 17.37 -8.94
C CYS A 107 4.50 15.98 -9.55
N ASN A 108 5.76 15.62 -9.79
CA ASN A 108 6.19 14.29 -10.16
C ASN A 108 6.76 13.55 -8.95
N ARG A 109 7.05 12.26 -9.11
CA ARG A 109 7.47 11.38 -8.01
C ARG A 109 8.76 11.78 -7.31
N GLN A 110 9.67 12.47 -8.00
CA GLN A 110 10.98 12.89 -7.48
C GLN A 110 11.02 14.34 -6.99
N ASP A 111 9.91 15.09 -7.11
CA ASP A 111 9.90 16.52 -6.78
C ASP A 111 9.87 16.78 -5.27
N PHE A 112 9.32 15.83 -4.49
CA PHE A 112 9.17 15.92 -3.05
C PHE A 112 9.33 14.53 -2.38
N PRO A 113 9.49 14.47 -1.03
CA PRO A 113 9.41 13.24 -0.26
C PRO A 113 8.10 12.47 -0.45
N TYR A 114 8.12 11.17 -0.16
CA TYR A 114 7.01 10.25 -0.43
C TYR A 114 5.69 10.69 0.22
N ASP A 115 5.72 11.12 1.46
CA ASP A 115 4.56 11.62 2.21
C ASP A 115 3.95 12.87 1.56
N VAL A 116 4.80 13.80 1.11
CA VAL A 116 4.37 15.04 0.46
C VAL A 116 3.71 14.76 -0.90
N ILE A 117 4.33 13.91 -1.75
CA ILE A 117 3.73 13.58 -3.05
C ILE A 117 2.42 12.83 -2.90
N LYS A 118 2.27 11.98 -1.87
CA LYS A 118 1.01 11.29 -1.56
C LYS A 118 -0.09 12.25 -1.11
N ARG A 119 0.25 13.26 -0.29
CA ARG A 119 -0.70 14.34 0.05
C ARG A 119 -1.14 15.11 -1.19
N HIS A 120 -0.21 15.49 -2.08
CA HIS A 120 -0.58 16.16 -3.34
C HIS A 120 -1.43 15.31 -4.28
N ALA A 121 -1.24 13.98 -4.28
CA ALA A 121 -2.12 13.08 -5.03
C ALA A 121 -3.56 13.10 -4.51
N GLU A 122 -3.74 13.08 -3.18
CA GLU A 122 -5.07 13.21 -2.59
C GLU A 122 -5.64 14.63 -2.75
N TYR A 123 -4.84 15.70 -2.60
CA TYR A 123 -5.30 17.06 -2.89
C TYR A 123 -5.83 17.19 -4.31
N ALA A 124 -5.19 16.55 -5.30
CA ALA A 124 -5.67 16.55 -6.67
C ALA A 124 -7.07 15.91 -6.77
N LEU A 125 -7.29 14.75 -6.15
CA LEU A 125 -8.59 14.07 -6.12
C LEU A 125 -9.67 14.94 -5.48
N TRP A 126 -9.40 15.48 -4.30
CA TRP A 126 -10.37 16.22 -3.52
C TRP A 126 -10.68 17.60 -4.11
N GLN A 127 -9.69 18.33 -4.68
CA GLN A 127 -9.84 19.73 -5.09
C GLN A 127 -10.12 19.89 -6.58
N LYS A 128 -9.66 18.97 -7.45
CA LYS A 128 -9.82 19.09 -8.92
C LYS A 128 -10.77 18.06 -9.51
N TYR A 129 -10.93 16.91 -8.85
CA TYR A 129 -11.78 15.81 -9.33
C TYR A 129 -12.84 15.43 -8.31
N SER A 130 -13.29 16.41 -7.48
CA SER A 130 -14.30 16.21 -6.46
C SER A 130 -15.69 15.83 -7.00
N ASP A 131 -15.95 16.12 -8.27
CA ASP A 131 -17.14 15.71 -9.00
C ASP A 131 -17.10 14.24 -9.44
N ARG A 132 -15.87 13.65 -9.51
CA ARG A 132 -15.69 12.25 -9.86
C ARG A 132 -15.96 11.34 -8.66
N ASN A 133 -16.44 10.13 -8.93
CA ASN A 133 -16.64 9.12 -7.90
C ASN A 133 -15.31 8.41 -7.62
N PHE A 134 -14.65 8.75 -6.51
CA PHE A 134 -13.38 8.14 -6.14
C PHE A 134 -13.35 7.61 -4.70
N THR A 135 -12.53 6.59 -4.49
CA THR A 135 -12.16 6.05 -3.17
C THR A 135 -10.64 6.11 -3.02
N ALA A 136 -10.13 6.79 -2.00
CA ALA A 136 -8.71 6.77 -1.63
C ALA A 136 -8.49 5.79 -0.49
N VAL A 137 -7.86 4.65 -0.78
CA VAL A 137 -7.60 3.59 0.21
C VAL A 137 -6.25 3.83 0.84
N ARG A 138 -6.22 4.18 2.13
CA ARG A 138 -5.00 4.46 2.89
C ARG A 138 -4.52 3.22 3.59
N TYR A 139 -3.39 2.67 3.14
CA TYR A 139 -2.75 1.52 3.74
C TYR A 139 -1.52 1.92 4.56
N PRO A 140 -1.24 1.21 5.67
CA PRO A 140 0.08 1.22 6.32
C PRO A 140 1.08 0.47 5.44
N PHE A 141 2.19 -0.01 6.02
CA PHE A 141 3.11 -0.88 5.31
C PHE A 141 2.40 -2.16 4.84
N VAL A 142 2.35 -2.35 3.52
CA VAL A 142 1.86 -3.59 2.90
C VAL A 142 3.04 -4.56 2.82
N ILE A 143 2.94 -5.71 3.48
CA ILE A 143 3.98 -6.73 3.56
C ILE A 143 3.43 -8.11 3.19
N GLY A 144 4.31 -9.01 2.74
CA GLY A 144 3.94 -10.37 2.33
C GLY A 144 5.12 -11.12 1.74
N ARG A 145 4.91 -12.37 1.36
CA ARG A 145 5.95 -13.21 0.73
C ARG A 145 6.46 -12.63 -0.60
N ASP A 146 5.62 -11.83 -1.25
CA ASP A 146 5.88 -11.14 -2.52
C ASP A 146 6.35 -9.68 -2.35
N ASP A 147 6.63 -9.24 -1.11
CA ASP A 147 7.12 -7.88 -0.84
C ASP A 147 8.51 -7.65 -1.43
N TYR A 148 8.54 -6.97 -2.59
CA TYR A 148 9.79 -6.63 -3.28
C TYR A 148 10.64 -5.60 -2.53
N THR A 149 10.07 -4.86 -1.57
CA THR A 149 10.79 -3.88 -0.75
C THR A 149 11.66 -4.54 0.31
N LYS A 150 11.33 -5.79 0.69
CA LYS A 150 12.06 -6.63 1.65
C LYS A 150 12.31 -5.98 3.01
N ARG A 151 11.48 -5.01 3.41
CA ARG A 151 11.71 -4.25 4.64
C ARG A 151 11.65 -5.11 5.90
N LEU A 152 10.63 -5.96 6.05
CA LEU A 152 10.56 -6.87 7.20
C LEU A 152 11.62 -7.98 7.11
N LEU A 153 11.93 -8.46 5.90
CA LEU A 153 13.00 -9.44 5.68
C LEU A 153 14.35 -8.92 6.15
N PHE A 154 14.65 -7.63 6.02
CA PHE A 154 15.88 -7.00 6.51
C PHE A 154 16.15 -7.35 7.98
N TYR A 155 15.17 -7.18 8.86
CA TYR A 155 15.33 -7.47 10.30
C TYR A 155 15.61 -8.95 10.56
N VAL A 156 14.93 -9.83 9.85
CA VAL A 156 15.13 -11.28 9.97
C VAL A 156 16.52 -11.69 9.48
N GLU A 157 16.92 -11.16 8.32
CA GLU A 157 18.21 -11.46 7.71
C GLU A 157 19.37 -10.98 8.59
N HIS A 158 19.31 -9.74 9.09
CA HIS A 158 20.35 -9.18 9.95
C HIS A 158 20.48 -9.95 11.28
N ALA A 159 19.35 -10.32 11.90
CA ALA A 159 19.36 -11.12 13.12
C ALA A 159 19.98 -12.51 12.89
N VAL A 160 19.56 -13.23 11.84
CA VAL A 160 20.01 -14.59 11.55
C VAL A 160 21.49 -14.62 11.10
N LYS A 161 21.90 -13.68 10.25
CA LYS A 161 23.27 -13.57 9.73
C LYS A 161 24.22 -12.81 10.66
N LYS A 162 23.72 -12.30 11.79
CA LYS A 162 24.49 -11.51 12.74
C LYS A 162 25.14 -10.26 12.12
N ILE A 163 24.40 -9.57 11.25
CA ILE A 163 24.81 -8.30 10.66
C ILE A 163 24.36 -7.19 11.61
N PRO A 164 25.25 -6.27 12.04
CA PRO A 164 24.84 -5.15 12.88
C PRO A 164 23.81 -4.25 12.18
N MET A 165 22.78 -3.81 12.93
CA MET A 165 21.78 -2.89 12.43
C MET A 165 21.50 -1.78 13.45
N TYR A 166 21.18 -0.58 12.93
CA TYR A 166 20.74 0.55 13.71
C TYR A 166 19.22 0.68 13.66
N ILE A 167 18.57 0.69 14.82
CA ILE A 167 17.13 0.90 15.00
C ILE A 167 16.91 2.05 15.98
N ASP A 168 16.28 3.12 15.54
CA ASP A 168 16.08 4.34 16.33
C ASP A 168 14.93 4.22 17.35
N ASN A 169 13.91 3.44 17.06
CA ASN A 169 12.77 3.21 17.94
C ASN A 169 12.26 1.76 17.86
N ILE A 170 12.99 0.86 18.54
CA ILE A 170 12.72 -0.59 18.48
C ILE A 170 11.36 -0.99 19.09
N ASP A 171 10.85 -0.19 20.03
CA ASP A 171 9.61 -0.46 20.77
C ASP A 171 8.37 0.18 20.13
N ALA A 172 8.55 0.99 19.06
CA ALA A 172 7.44 1.62 18.36
C ALA A 172 6.44 0.58 17.85
N GLN A 173 5.19 0.69 18.27
CA GLN A 173 4.10 -0.15 17.84
C GLN A 173 3.58 0.32 16.48
N MET A 174 3.67 -0.51 15.46
CA MET A 174 3.31 -0.15 14.08
C MET A 174 2.23 -1.08 13.52
N GLY A 175 1.30 -0.51 12.74
CA GLY A 175 0.30 -1.24 11.99
C GLY A 175 0.85 -1.72 10.64
N PHE A 176 0.37 -2.88 10.20
CA PHE A 176 0.71 -3.50 8.91
C PHE A 176 -0.55 -4.10 8.27
N ILE A 177 -0.48 -4.35 6.97
CA ILE A 177 -1.48 -5.15 6.27
C ILE A 177 -0.78 -6.19 5.38
N ARG A 178 -1.34 -7.40 5.32
CA ARG A 178 -0.85 -8.44 4.44
C ARG A 178 -1.21 -8.14 2.98
N SER A 179 -0.29 -8.38 2.04
CA SER A 179 -0.45 -8.03 0.62
C SER A 179 -1.69 -8.64 -0.03
N ASP A 180 -2.05 -9.89 0.32
CA ASP A 180 -3.26 -10.53 -0.18
C ASP A 180 -4.54 -9.93 0.41
N GLU A 181 -4.52 -9.55 1.70
CA GLU A 181 -5.64 -8.88 2.38
C GLU A 181 -5.87 -7.47 1.81
N ALA A 182 -4.80 -6.70 1.58
CA ALA A 182 -4.88 -5.42 0.89
C ALA A 182 -5.52 -5.57 -0.51
N GLY A 183 -5.14 -6.62 -1.23
CA GLY A 183 -5.74 -6.95 -2.52
C GLY A 183 -7.20 -7.35 -2.42
N LYS A 184 -7.60 -8.12 -1.40
CA LYS A 184 -9.00 -8.50 -1.14
C LYS A 184 -9.86 -7.30 -0.79
N PHE A 185 -9.33 -6.37 0.01
CA PHE A 185 -10.06 -5.16 0.35
C PHE A 185 -10.31 -4.28 -0.89
N MET A 186 -9.31 -4.09 -1.76
CA MET A 186 -9.55 -3.37 -3.02
C MET A 186 -10.56 -4.09 -3.93
N SER A 187 -10.55 -5.42 -3.97
CA SER A 187 -11.56 -6.22 -4.69
C SER A 187 -12.95 -6.06 -4.08
N PHE A 188 -13.06 -6.01 -2.75
CA PHE A 188 -14.32 -5.79 -2.04
C PHE A 188 -14.93 -4.42 -2.39
N LEU A 189 -14.12 -3.38 -2.49
CA LEU A 189 -14.56 -2.03 -2.83
C LEU A 189 -15.08 -1.91 -4.28
N VAL A 190 -14.78 -2.85 -5.16
CA VAL A 190 -15.40 -2.88 -6.50
C VAL A 190 -16.90 -3.13 -6.42
N ASP A 191 -17.34 -4.04 -5.55
CA ASP A 191 -18.73 -4.40 -5.37
C ASP A 191 -19.45 -3.53 -4.31
N ASN A 192 -18.68 -2.88 -3.43
CA ASN A 192 -19.19 -2.09 -2.31
C ASN A 192 -18.74 -0.64 -2.44
N GLU A 193 -19.60 0.20 -2.97
CA GLU A 193 -19.27 1.58 -3.25
C GLU A 193 -19.02 2.38 -1.98
N LEU A 194 -17.88 3.06 -1.95
CA LEU A 194 -17.52 4.04 -0.93
C LEU A 194 -16.90 5.25 -1.59
N ARG A 195 -17.35 6.44 -1.26
CA ARG A 195 -16.79 7.69 -1.76
C ARG A 195 -15.88 8.33 -0.70
N GLY A 196 -14.73 8.82 -1.14
CA GLY A 196 -13.76 9.52 -0.29
C GLY A 196 -12.70 8.58 0.29
N ALA A 197 -12.09 8.97 1.42
CA ALA A 197 -11.02 8.19 2.03
C ALA A 197 -11.54 7.01 2.86
N VAL A 198 -10.78 5.92 2.86
CA VAL A 198 -10.99 4.77 3.74
C VAL A 198 -9.65 4.17 4.15
N ASN A 199 -9.50 3.84 5.43
CA ASN A 199 -8.35 3.14 5.96
C ASN A 199 -8.49 1.62 5.76
N GLY A 200 -7.35 0.95 5.51
CA GLY A 200 -7.30 -0.51 5.46
C GLY A 200 -6.05 -1.03 6.15
N SER A 201 -6.21 -1.80 7.23
CA SER A 201 -5.10 -2.36 8.01
C SER A 201 -5.52 -3.67 8.68
N SER A 202 -4.60 -4.61 8.84
CA SER A 202 -4.84 -5.69 9.80
C SER A 202 -4.97 -5.10 11.22
N LYS A 203 -5.77 -5.74 12.09
CA LYS A 203 -6.06 -5.26 13.46
C LYS A 203 -4.85 -5.45 14.37
N GLY A 204 -4.55 -4.42 15.17
CA GLY A 204 -3.46 -4.42 16.13
C GLY A 204 -2.13 -3.96 15.55
N THR A 205 -1.10 -4.06 16.38
CA THR A 205 0.25 -3.56 16.10
C THR A 205 1.31 -4.57 16.52
N ILE A 206 2.54 -4.34 16.08
CA ILE A 206 3.74 -5.07 16.50
C ILE A 206 4.94 -4.12 16.50
N SER A 207 5.85 -4.29 17.45
CA SER A 207 7.14 -3.59 17.45
C SER A 207 8.24 -4.42 16.78
N MET A 208 9.33 -3.78 16.38
CA MET A 208 10.49 -4.51 15.90
C MET A 208 11.19 -5.28 17.01
N HIS A 209 11.05 -4.87 18.26
CA HIS A 209 11.46 -5.67 19.43
C HIS A 209 10.75 -7.02 19.44
N GLU A 210 9.42 -7.04 19.34
CA GLU A 210 8.64 -8.29 19.31
C GLU A 210 9.01 -9.18 18.11
N VAL A 211 9.31 -8.58 16.96
CA VAL A 211 9.79 -9.30 15.76
C VAL A 211 11.13 -9.97 16.04
N LEU A 212 12.08 -9.23 16.58
CA LEU A 212 13.45 -9.73 16.86
C LEU A 212 13.46 -10.78 17.98
N ASP A 213 12.65 -10.60 19.01
CA ASP A 213 12.47 -11.60 20.08
C ASP A 213 11.91 -12.92 19.52
N TYR A 214 10.95 -12.83 18.59
CA TYR A 214 10.44 -14.02 17.92
C TYR A 214 11.51 -14.71 17.07
N VAL A 215 12.32 -13.97 16.31
CA VAL A 215 13.43 -14.51 15.54
C VAL A 215 14.46 -15.16 16.45
N GLU A 216 14.85 -14.53 17.55
CA GLU A 216 15.78 -15.10 18.54
C GLU A 216 15.24 -16.40 19.12
N LYS A 217 13.98 -16.43 19.55
CA LYS A 217 13.30 -17.62 20.08
C LYS A 217 13.31 -18.79 19.10
N LYS A 218 13.10 -18.51 17.79
CA LYS A 218 13.03 -19.54 16.74
C LYS A 218 14.39 -20.03 16.26
N THR A 219 15.39 -19.17 16.29
CA THR A 219 16.68 -19.44 15.65
C THR A 219 17.86 -19.60 16.61
N GLY A 220 17.72 -19.08 17.85
CA GLY A 220 18.84 -18.89 18.77
C GLY A 220 19.77 -17.73 18.40
N CYS A 221 19.42 -16.95 17.36
CA CYS A 221 20.22 -15.85 16.87
C CYS A 221 19.71 -14.53 17.43
N ARG A 222 20.43 -13.97 18.41
CA ARG A 222 20.15 -12.63 18.92
C ARG A 222 20.62 -11.58 17.93
N ALA A 223 19.78 -10.58 17.67
CA ALA A 223 20.12 -9.43 16.84
C ALA A 223 21.31 -8.63 17.42
N LEU A 224 22.16 -8.11 16.54
CA LEU A 224 23.24 -7.19 16.89
C LEU A 224 22.79 -5.76 16.60
N LEU A 225 22.49 -5.01 17.66
CA LEU A 225 22.12 -3.59 17.55
C LEU A 225 23.39 -2.75 17.78
N ALA A 226 23.67 -1.82 16.86
CA ALA A 226 24.84 -0.94 16.92
C ALA A 226 24.55 0.40 16.25
N ASP A 227 25.07 1.49 16.80
CA ASP A 227 24.87 2.85 16.28
C ASP A 227 25.47 3.04 14.87
N ASP A 228 26.49 2.27 14.53
CA ASP A 228 27.17 2.24 13.23
C ASP A 228 26.70 1.08 12.33
N GLY A 229 25.64 0.37 12.73
CA GLY A 229 25.05 -0.71 11.94
C GLY A 229 24.26 -0.20 10.73
N ASP A 230 23.80 -1.13 9.89
CA ASP A 230 22.99 -0.82 8.73
C ASP A 230 21.66 -0.19 9.16
N ASN A 231 21.28 0.92 8.53
CA ASN A 231 20.04 1.61 8.85
C ASN A 231 18.81 0.74 8.58
N ALA A 232 18.01 0.50 9.62
CA ALA A 232 16.81 -0.30 9.50
C ALA A 232 15.69 0.44 8.74
N PRO A 233 14.91 -0.29 7.91
CA PRO A 233 13.95 0.33 6.98
C PRO A 233 12.78 1.09 7.61
N TYR A 234 12.48 0.85 8.90
CA TYR A 234 11.40 1.55 9.61
C TYR A 234 11.92 2.64 10.55
N ASN A 235 13.21 3.00 10.47
CA ASN A 235 13.75 4.15 11.18
C ASN A 235 13.03 5.44 10.77
N GLY A 236 12.79 6.34 11.73
CA GLY A 236 12.01 7.55 11.54
C GLY A 236 10.50 7.37 11.70
N GLU A 237 9.99 6.14 11.79
CA GLU A 237 8.58 5.89 12.07
C GLU A 237 8.31 6.01 13.57
N THR A 238 7.22 6.71 13.90
CA THR A 238 6.69 6.77 15.26
C THR A 238 5.70 5.63 15.50
N GLU A 239 5.26 5.47 16.75
CA GLU A 239 4.15 4.58 17.07
C GLU A 239 2.87 5.01 16.35
N TYR A 240 2.23 4.10 15.59
CA TYR A 240 0.96 4.38 14.93
C TYR A 240 0.17 3.12 14.56
N SER A 241 -1.12 3.30 14.50
CA SER A 241 -2.06 2.42 13.78
C SER A 241 -3.14 3.28 13.11
N ILE A 242 -3.97 2.67 12.29
CA ILE A 242 -5.10 3.36 11.67
C ILE A 242 -6.40 2.68 12.06
N ASN A 243 -7.43 3.49 12.27
CA ASN A 243 -8.79 3.04 12.54
C ASN A 243 -9.41 2.45 11.29
N THR A 244 -10.09 1.31 11.39
CA THR A 244 -10.74 0.60 10.28
C THR A 244 -12.25 0.53 10.39
N ASP A 245 -12.86 1.21 11.35
CA ASP A 245 -14.31 1.15 11.62
C ASP A 245 -15.14 1.47 10.38
N LYS A 246 -14.69 2.38 9.54
CA LYS A 246 -15.37 2.77 8.31
C LYS A 246 -15.45 1.62 7.29
N ALA A 247 -14.38 0.87 7.12
CA ALA A 247 -14.35 -0.30 6.25
C ALA A 247 -15.16 -1.46 6.85
N GLU A 248 -15.09 -1.64 8.17
CA GLU A 248 -15.85 -2.67 8.88
C GLU A 248 -17.36 -2.38 8.86
N ALA A 249 -17.76 -1.13 9.00
CA ALA A 249 -19.17 -0.73 8.85
C ALA A 249 -19.71 -1.01 7.43
N LEU A 250 -18.84 -1.07 6.43
CA LEU A 250 -19.20 -1.46 5.06
C LEU A 250 -19.29 -2.99 4.90
N GLY A 251 -18.83 -3.75 5.88
CA GLY A 251 -18.89 -5.21 5.92
C GLY A 251 -17.57 -5.93 5.59
N PHE A 252 -16.43 -5.23 5.56
CA PHE A 252 -15.12 -5.87 5.40
C PHE A 252 -14.47 -6.14 6.75
N GLU A 253 -14.15 -7.39 7.04
CA GLU A 253 -13.47 -7.79 8.26
C GLU A 253 -11.98 -8.00 8.01
N PHE A 254 -11.15 -7.19 8.68
CA PHE A 254 -9.70 -7.34 8.65
C PHE A 254 -9.23 -8.41 9.64
N THR A 255 -8.20 -9.15 9.26
CA THR A 255 -7.54 -10.14 10.12
C THR A 255 -6.74 -9.46 11.23
N THR A 256 -6.47 -10.19 12.33
CA THR A 256 -5.57 -9.72 13.37
C THR A 256 -4.12 -9.87 12.92
N LEU A 257 -3.31 -8.82 13.06
CA LEU A 257 -1.90 -8.80 12.63
C LEU A 257 -1.10 -9.97 13.20
N LYS A 258 -1.25 -10.23 14.52
CA LYS A 258 -0.49 -11.28 15.22
C LYS A 258 -0.91 -12.70 14.85
N ASP A 259 -2.05 -12.88 14.16
CA ASP A 259 -2.48 -14.21 13.72
C ASP A 259 -1.70 -14.69 12.47
N TRP A 260 -1.06 -13.78 11.72
CA TRP A 260 -0.39 -14.15 10.48
C TRP A 260 1.07 -13.67 10.37
N ILE A 261 1.49 -12.62 11.07
CA ILE A 261 2.83 -12.03 10.88
C ILE A 261 3.95 -13.00 11.26
N TYR A 262 3.72 -13.83 12.28
CA TYR A 262 4.70 -14.83 12.71
C TYR A 262 4.91 -15.93 11.66
N GLU A 263 3.87 -16.30 10.89
CA GLU A 263 4.01 -17.21 9.76
C GLU A 263 4.88 -16.60 8.65
N LEU A 264 4.73 -15.29 8.39
CA LEU A 264 5.57 -14.57 7.44
C LEU A 264 7.03 -14.50 7.92
N ILE A 265 7.26 -14.27 9.22
CA ILE A 265 8.61 -14.28 9.80
C ILE A 265 9.22 -15.69 9.70
N ASP A 266 8.46 -16.75 9.98
CA ASP A 266 8.92 -18.14 9.82
C ASP A 266 9.33 -18.44 8.36
N TYR A 267 8.55 -17.96 7.39
CA TYR A 267 8.90 -18.03 5.96
C TYR A 267 10.22 -17.31 5.66
N TYR A 268 10.42 -16.10 6.19
CA TYR A 268 11.67 -15.35 5.99
C TYR A 268 12.87 -16.00 6.67
N ILE A 269 12.70 -16.60 7.87
CA ILE A 269 13.75 -17.38 8.53
C ILE A 269 14.17 -18.56 7.63
N GLY A 270 13.20 -19.28 7.03
CA GLY A 270 13.49 -20.33 6.07
C GLY A 270 14.31 -19.83 4.90
N LEU A 271 13.86 -18.75 4.26
CA LEU A 271 14.52 -18.15 3.09
C LEU A 271 15.97 -17.68 3.37
N VAL A 272 16.24 -17.21 4.59
CA VAL A 272 17.59 -16.70 4.96
C VAL A 272 18.56 -17.85 5.27
N ARG A 273 18.04 -19.03 5.66
CA ARG A 273 18.85 -20.20 6.04
C ARG A 273 19.19 -21.12 4.84
N GLU A 274 18.48 -20.97 3.72
CA GLU A 274 18.81 -21.62 2.43
C GLU A 274 20.04 -20.97 1.80
#